data_43e64607eb1832b82830341d4709e807
#
_entry.id   43e64607eb1832b82830341d4709e807
#
_cell.length_a   1.000
_cell.length_b   1.000
_cell.length_c   1.000
_cell.angle_alpha   90.00
_cell.angle_beta   90.00
_cell.angle_gamma   90.00
#
_symmetry.space_group_name_H-M   'P 1'
#
loop_
_entity.id
_entity.type
_entity.pdbx_description
1 polymer ?
#
loop_
_entity_poly.entity_id
_entity_poly.type
_entity_poly.pdbx_seq_one_letter_code
_entity_poly.pdbx_strand_id
1 'polypeptide(L)'
;YKRQTYCIPPFMIHGNVVEGVMSQTDMDAMMYKIEGEDLYLIGTSEHSMIGRYIDQILTEDQLPQTMTSYSPCFRKEKGAHGIEERGVYRIHQFEKQEMIVVCRPEESMDWYEKLWRYSVELFRSLDIPVRQLECCSGDLADLKVKSCDIEAWSPRQQKYFEVCSCSNLGDAQARRLHIRIKGKDGKNYLAHTLNNTCVAPPRMLIALLENNLQPDGSVVIPEALRAYMGGTEVLVPKH
;
A
#
# COMPACT_ATOMS: atom_id res chain seq x y z
N TYR A 1 -14.02 -0.79 5.58
CA TYR A 1 -13.47 -1.39 6.82
C TYR A 1 -14.21 -2.63 7.30
N LYS A 2 -15.53 -2.73 7.16
CA LYS A 2 -16.32 -3.86 7.71
C LYS A 2 -16.17 -5.21 6.98
N ARG A 3 -15.29 -5.30 5.97
CA ARG A 3 -15.12 -6.51 5.14
C ARG A 3 -13.70 -7.05 5.13
N GLN A 4 -12.76 -6.45 5.89
CA GLN A 4 -11.38 -6.90 5.95
C GLN A 4 -10.97 -7.19 7.39
N THR A 5 -10.13 -8.20 7.60
CA THR A 5 -9.56 -8.49 8.90
C THR A 5 -8.44 -7.50 9.20
N TYR A 6 -8.56 -6.72 10.28
CA TYR A 6 -7.49 -5.86 10.74
C TYR A 6 -6.39 -6.69 11.39
N CYS A 7 -5.14 -6.47 10.96
CA CYS A 7 -3.97 -7.19 11.45
C CYS A 7 -2.90 -6.21 11.94
N ILE A 8 -2.20 -6.58 13.00
CA ILE A 8 -0.96 -5.94 13.44
C ILE A 8 0.17 -6.95 13.23
N PRO A 9 0.90 -6.90 12.10
CA PRO A 9 1.95 -7.85 11.80
C PRO A 9 3.27 -7.46 12.46
N PRO A 10 4.25 -8.38 12.54
CA PRO A 10 5.62 -8.03 12.90
C PRO A 10 6.20 -6.95 11.99
N PHE A 11 7.00 -6.03 12.55
CA PHE A 11 7.69 -4.98 11.79
C PHE A 11 9.12 -5.36 11.41
N MET A 12 9.58 -6.48 11.93
CA MET A 12 10.84 -7.16 11.54
C MET A 12 10.52 -8.55 11.05
N ILE A 13 11.14 -8.95 9.95
CA ILE A 13 10.91 -10.23 9.27
C ILE A 13 12.24 -10.87 8.86
N HIS A 14 12.25 -12.19 8.70
CA HIS A 14 13.41 -12.94 8.22
C HIS A 14 13.64 -12.75 6.71
N GLY A 15 14.89 -12.98 6.28
CA GLY A 15 15.30 -12.84 4.88
C GLY A 15 14.48 -13.69 3.91
N ASN A 16 14.13 -14.93 4.28
CA ASN A 16 13.30 -15.81 3.44
C ASN A 16 11.91 -15.25 3.15
N VAL A 17 11.34 -14.46 4.07
CA VAL A 17 10.06 -13.73 3.82
C VAL A 17 10.29 -12.62 2.81
N VAL A 18 11.36 -11.83 2.99
CA VAL A 18 11.69 -10.71 2.08
C VAL A 18 11.92 -11.22 0.66
N GLU A 19 12.73 -12.28 0.49
CA GLU A 19 13.01 -12.93 -0.80
C GLU A 19 11.74 -13.46 -1.49
N GLY A 20 10.75 -13.85 -0.71
CA GLY A 20 9.46 -14.31 -1.23
C GLY A 20 8.55 -13.20 -1.75
N VAL A 21 8.68 -11.97 -1.24
CA VAL A 21 7.74 -10.87 -1.53
C VAL A 21 8.31 -9.79 -2.45
N MET A 22 9.63 -9.76 -2.68
CA MET A 22 10.26 -8.77 -3.57
C MET A 22 11.46 -9.34 -4.32
N SER A 23 11.98 -8.60 -5.29
CA SER A 23 13.21 -8.96 -6.00
C SER A 23 14.43 -8.67 -5.14
N GLN A 24 15.56 -9.35 -5.41
CA GLN A 24 16.84 -9.09 -4.72
C GLN A 24 17.31 -7.64 -4.92
N THR A 25 17.12 -7.10 -6.12
CA THR A 25 17.47 -5.72 -6.44
C THR A 25 16.70 -4.73 -5.58
N ASP A 26 15.38 -4.93 -5.43
CA ASP A 26 14.53 -4.10 -4.59
C ASP A 26 14.88 -4.23 -3.11
N MET A 27 15.19 -5.45 -2.67
CA MET A 27 15.63 -5.73 -1.30
C MET A 27 16.88 -4.92 -0.94
N ASP A 28 17.90 -4.93 -1.79
CA ASP A 28 19.16 -4.21 -1.55
C ASP A 28 18.97 -2.69 -1.58
N ALA A 29 18.10 -2.21 -2.46
CA ALA A 29 17.82 -0.78 -2.62
C ALA A 29 16.94 -0.22 -1.50
N MET A 30 15.97 -1.00 -1.00
CA MET A 30 14.89 -0.51 -0.14
C MET A 30 15.03 -0.92 1.33
N MET A 31 15.45 -2.18 1.63
CA MET A 31 15.29 -2.75 2.96
C MET A 31 16.43 -2.39 3.90
N TYR A 32 16.09 -2.00 5.14
CA TYR A 32 17.04 -1.96 6.24
C TYR A 32 17.24 -3.35 6.82
N LYS A 33 18.48 -3.80 6.93
CA LYS A 33 18.86 -5.04 7.60
C LYS A 33 19.45 -4.72 8.98
N ILE A 34 19.11 -5.54 9.97
CA ILE A 34 19.74 -5.49 11.29
C ILE A 34 21.11 -6.14 11.20
N GLU A 35 22.14 -5.42 11.63
CA GLU A 35 23.51 -5.91 11.59
C GLU A 35 23.69 -7.11 12.52
N GLY A 36 24.31 -8.19 12.01
CA GLY A 36 24.55 -9.43 12.76
C GLY A 36 23.35 -10.37 12.86
N GLU A 37 22.18 -9.99 12.34
CA GLU A 37 20.94 -10.77 12.43
C GLU A 37 20.36 -11.05 11.03
N ASP A 38 19.61 -12.17 10.92
CA ASP A 38 18.75 -12.40 9.75
C ASP A 38 17.39 -11.74 9.93
N LEU A 39 17.41 -10.41 10.17
CA LEU A 39 16.21 -9.61 10.38
C LEU A 39 16.24 -8.34 9.51
N TYR A 40 15.10 -8.00 8.96
CA TYR A 40 14.88 -6.84 8.10
C TYR A 40 13.68 -6.04 8.61
N LEU A 41 13.78 -4.71 8.63
CA LEU A 41 12.65 -3.84 8.88
C LEU A 41 11.73 -3.82 7.64
N ILE A 42 10.42 -3.92 7.86
CA ILE A 42 9.46 -3.94 6.75
C ILE A 42 9.42 -2.60 5.99
N GLY A 43 9.39 -2.66 4.67
CA GLY A 43 9.12 -1.50 3.81
C GLY A 43 7.62 -1.25 3.60
N THR A 44 6.79 -2.21 3.98
CA THR A 44 5.33 -2.21 3.95
C THR A 44 4.81 -3.39 4.78
N SER A 45 3.63 -3.27 5.37
CA SER A 45 3.00 -4.40 6.08
C SER A 45 2.62 -5.57 5.16
N GLU A 46 2.55 -5.35 3.84
CA GLU A 46 2.39 -6.42 2.85
C GLU A 46 3.36 -7.56 3.08
N HIS A 47 4.64 -7.24 3.31
CA HIS A 47 5.70 -8.24 3.48
C HIS A 47 5.36 -9.24 4.58
N SER A 48 5.03 -8.73 5.76
CA SER A 48 4.68 -9.59 6.91
C SER A 48 3.35 -10.30 6.73
N MET A 49 2.36 -9.62 6.16
CA MET A 49 1.01 -10.19 6.01
C MET A 49 0.97 -11.31 4.97
N ILE A 50 1.73 -11.19 3.89
CA ILE A 50 1.88 -12.29 2.92
C ILE A 50 2.77 -13.38 3.49
N GLY A 51 3.86 -13.04 4.19
CA GLY A 51 4.74 -13.98 4.86
C GLY A 51 4.04 -14.90 5.86
N ARG A 52 2.89 -14.47 6.43
CA ARG A 52 2.04 -15.30 7.28
C ARG A 52 1.61 -16.62 6.62
N TYR A 53 1.55 -16.65 5.29
CA TYR A 53 1.06 -17.80 4.53
C TYR A 53 2.19 -18.71 3.98
N ILE A 54 3.45 -18.49 4.36
CA ILE A 54 4.56 -19.37 3.97
C ILE A 54 4.21 -20.83 4.19
N ASP A 55 4.43 -21.67 3.16
CA ASP A 55 4.21 -23.11 3.12
C ASP A 55 2.76 -23.56 3.44
N GLN A 56 1.79 -22.65 3.44
CA GLN A 56 0.42 -23.00 3.74
C GLN A 56 -0.35 -23.49 2.51
N ILE A 57 -1.28 -24.41 2.77
CA ILE A 57 -2.28 -24.88 1.82
C ILE A 57 -3.64 -24.42 2.35
N LEU A 58 -4.22 -23.43 1.73
CA LEU A 58 -5.56 -22.92 2.03
C LEU A 58 -6.62 -23.79 1.33
N THR A 59 -7.80 -23.88 1.88
CA THR A 59 -8.96 -24.48 1.20
C THR A 59 -9.76 -23.38 0.49
N GLU A 60 -10.51 -23.75 -0.56
CA GLU A 60 -11.28 -22.76 -1.34
C GLU A 60 -12.32 -21.99 -0.50
N ASP A 61 -12.88 -22.63 0.55
CA ASP A 61 -13.84 -22.01 1.47
C ASP A 61 -13.20 -20.97 2.42
N GLN A 62 -11.88 -20.99 2.57
CA GLN A 62 -11.13 -19.98 3.32
C GLN A 62 -10.86 -18.70 2.50
N LEU A 63 -11.14 -18.72 1.19
CA LEU A 63 -10.85 -17.61 0.28
C LEU A 63 -12.10 -16.79 -0.08
N PRO A 64 -11.94 -15.51 -0.37
CA PRO A 64 -10.68 -14.75 -0.32
C PRO A 64 -10.28 -14.38 1.11
N GLN A 65 -8.97 -14.35 1.39
CA GLN A 65 -8.45 -13.72 2.59
C GLN A 65 -8.25 -12.23 2.33
N THR A 66 -8.97 -11.39 3.03
CA THR A 66 -8.88 -9.93 2.91
C THR A 66 -8.41 -9.33 4.22
N MET A 67 -7.29 -8.66 4.19
CA MET A 67 -6.64 -8.11 5.39
C MET A 67 -6.29 -6.64 5.19
N THR A 68 -6.22 -5.92 6.30
CA THR A 68 -5.72 -4.55 6.32
C THR A 68 -4.86 -4.31 7.55
N SER A 69 -3.85 -3.48 7.41
CA SER A 69 -2.92 -3.16 8.49
C SER A 69 -2.49 -1.71 8.43
N TYR A 70 -2.44 -1.05 9.57
CA TYR A 70 -1.74 0.21 9.76
C TYR A 70 -0.42 -0.08 10.46
N SER A 71 0.69 0.32 9.86
CA SER A 71 2.02 -0.01 10.36
C SER A 71 3.06 1.06 10.03
N PRO A 72 4.15 1.19 10.82
CA PRO A 72 5.35 1.84 10.36
C PRO A 72 5.94 1.10 9.15
N CYS A 73 6.58 1.85 8.27
CA CYS A 73 7.30 1.38 7.10
C CYS A 73 8.68 2.03 7.09
N PHE A 74 9.71 1.26 6.73
CA PHE A 74 11.10 1.70 6.76
C PHE A 74 11.72 1.49 5.39
N ARG A 75 12.24 2.56 4.77
CA ARG A 75 12.84 2.48 3.43
C ARG A 75 14.13 3.28 3.38
N LYS A 76 15.15 2.72 2.72
CA LYS A 76 16.44 3.41 2.49
C LYS A 76 16.32 4.58 1.54
N GLU A 77 15.28 4.62 0.71
CA GLU A 77 15.02 5.68 -0.29
C GLU A 77 16.23 5.99 -1.18
N LYS A 78 17.04 4.98 -1.50
CA LYS A 78 18.22 5.14 -2.37
C LYS A 78 17.77 5.46 -3.80
N GLY A 79 18.40 6.48 -4.39
CA GLY A 79 18.10 6.91 -5.77
C GLY A 79 17.04 7.99 -5.89
N ALA A 80 16.44 8.44 -4.79
CA ALA A 80 15.61 9.63 -4.81
C ALA A 80 16.48 10.90 -4.97
N HIS A 81 16.14 11.77 -5.91
CA HIS A 81 16.86 13.01 -6.19
C HIS A 81 15.89 14.17 -6.46
N GLY A 82 16.27 15.36 -5.99
CA GLY A 82 15.58 16.60 -6.33
C GLY A 82 14.56 17.10 -5.29
N ILE A 83 13.53 17.82 -5.77
CA ILE A 83 12.54 18.49 -4.90
C ILE A 83 11.69 17.49 -4.10
N GLU A 84 11.58 16.26 -4.57
CA GLU A 84 10.84 15.16 -3.92
C GLU A 84 11.52 14.64 -2.65
N GLU A 85 12.79 14.97 -2.43
CA GLU A 85 13.52 14.63 -1.20
C GLU A 85 13.21 15.58 -0.04
N ARG A 86 12.54 16.70 -0.31
CA ARG A 86 12.26 17.73 0.69
C ARG A 86 10.91 17.51 1.38
N GLY A 87 10.87 17.84 2.67
CA GLY A 87 9.65 17.76 3.47
C GLY A 87 9.28 16.32 3.83
N VAL A 88 7.99 16.02 3.86
CA VAL A 88 7.46 14.73 4.32
C VAL A 88 7.09 13.77 3.18
N TYR A 89 7.31 14.16 1.91
CA TYR A 89 6.90 13.34 0.76
C TYR A 89 7.66 12.01 0.68
N ARG A 90 8.97 12.04 0.97
CA ARG A 90 9.85 10.88 0.92
C ARG A 90 10.75 10.88 2.17
N ILE A 91 10.47 9.96 3.09
CA ILE A 91 11.13 9.86 4.39
C ILE A 91 11.46 8.40 4.70
N HIS A 92 12.50 8.17 5.51
CA HIS A 92 13.00 6.82 5.84
C HIS A 92 12.04 6.00 6.69
N GLN A 93 11.26 6.66 7.54
CA GLN A 93 10.23 6.05 8.36
C GLN A 93 8.92 6.80 8.19
N PHE A 94 7.85 6.08 7.86
CA PHE A 94 6.51 6.63 7.71
C PHE A 94 5.46 5.59 8.09
N GLU A 95 4.24 6.03 8.32
CA GLU A 95 3.10 5.17 8.56
C GLU A 95 2.35 4.90 7.25
N LYS A 96 1.75 3.69 7.14
CA LYS A 96 0.94 3.32 5.99
C LYS A 96 -0.19 2.37 6.38
N GLN A 97 -1.39 2.64 5.86
CA GLN A 97 -2.49 1.69 5.86
C GLN A 97 -2.45 0.89 4.56
N GLU A 98 -2.31 -0.42 4.66
CA GLU A 98 -2.24 -1.34 3.53
C GLU A 98 -3.45 -2.26 3.49
N MET A 99 -3.89 -2.63 2.30
CA MET A 99 -4.91 -3.65 2.04
C MET A 99 -4.27 -4.80 1.28
N ILE A 100 -4.51 -6.04 1.72
CA ILE A 100 -3.94 -7.25 1.15
C ILE A 100 -5.06 -8.22 0.83
N VAL A 101 -4.96 -8.87 -0.32
CA VAL A 101 -5.86 -9.96 -0.71
C VAL A 101 -5.03 -11.18 -1.11
N VAL A 102 -5.44 -12.36 -0.59
CA VAL A 102 -5.04 -13.67 -1.10
C VAL A 102 -6.30 -14.34 -1.63
N CYS A 103 -6.30 -14.68 -2.91
CA CYS A 103 -7.51 -15.17 -3.59
C CYS A 103 -7.20 -16.26 -4.63
N ARG A 104 -8.27 -16.80 -5.21
CA ARG A 104 -8.16 -17.69 -6.36
C ARG A 104 -7.71 -16.90 -7.60
N PRO A 105 -6.99 -17.53 -8.56
CA PRO A 105 -6.50 -16.85 -9.76
C PRO A 105 -7.59 -16.14 -10.56
N GLU A 106 -8.74 -16.76 -10.73
CA GLU A 106 -9.87 -16.23 -11.49
C GLU A 106 -10.52 -14.99 -10.87
N GLU A 107 -10.33 -14.76 -9.57
CA GLU A 107 -10.88 -13.62 -8.84
C GLU A 107 -9.95 -12.40 -8.80
N SER A 108 -8.66 -12.59 -9.16
CA SER A 108 -7.64 -11.59 -8.88
C SER A 108 -7.84 -10.26 -9.60
N MET A 109 -8.39 -10.28 -10.82
CA MET A 109 -8.68 -9.04 -11.55
C MET A 109 -9.86 -8.27 -10.93
N ASP A 110 -10.89 -8.97 -10.48
CA ASP A 110 -12.02 -8.33 -9.78
C ASP A 110 -11.60 -7.70 -8.45
N TRP A 111 -10.67 -8.36 -7.74
CA TRP A 111 -10.09 -7.80 -6.52
C TRP A 111 -9.20 -6.59 -6.81
N TYR A 112 -8.42 -6.62 -7.88
CA TYR A 112 -7.62 -5.48 -8.33
C TYR A 112 -8.51 -4.24 -8.55
N GLU A 113 -9.60 -4.41 -9.32
CA GLU A 113 -10.57 -3.35 -9.59
C GLU A 113 -11.23 -2.80 -8.31
N LYS A 114 -11.57 -3.65 -7.36
CA LYS A 114 -12.15 -3.23 -6.08
C LYS A 114 -11.17 -2.46 -5.23
N LEU A 115 -9.91 -2.92 -5.15
CA LEU A 115 -8.90 -2.35 -4.27
C LEU A 115 -8.57 -0.90 -4.63
N TRP A 116 -8.24 -0.63 -5.90
CA TRP A 116 -7.90 0.75 -6.28
C TRP A 116 -9.11 1.68 -6.19
N ARG A 117 -10.33 1.19 -6.44
CA ARG A 117 -11.56 1.98 -6.27
C ARG A 117 -11.77 2.41 -4.83
N TYR A 118 -11.45 1.57 -3.85
CA TYR A 118 -11.54 1.96 -2.44
C TYR A 118 -10.64 3.14 -2.10
N SER A 119 -9.43 3.20 -2.66
CA SER A 119 -8.55 4.35 -2.49
C SER A 119 -9.10 5.59 -3.17
N VAL A 120 -9.59 5.48 -4.40
CA VAL A 120 -10.23 6.62 -5.11
C VAL A 120 -11.44 7.16 -4.33
N GLU A 121 -12.31 6.28 -3.83
CA GLU A 121 -13.48 6.67 -3.03
C GLU A 121 -13.07 7.37 -1.74
N LEU A 122 -12.01 6.89 -1.06
CA LEU A 122 -11.47 7.53 0.14
C LEU A 122 -10.99 8.96 -0.17
N PHE A 123 -10.16 9.15 -1.19
CA PHE A 123 -9.66 10.48 -1.56
C PHE A 123 -10.78 11.43 -1.98
N ARG A 124 -11.77 10.94 -2.74
CA ARG A 124 -12.94 11.73 -3.13
C ARG A 124 -13.78 12.14 -1.94
N SER A 125 -13.91 11.28 -0.92
CA SER A 125 -14.63 11.63 0.32
C SER A 125 -13.93 12.73 1.14
N LEU A 126 -12.68 13.01 0.82
CA LEU A 126 -11.87 14.08 1.40
C LEU A 126 -11.74 15.29 0.48
N ASP A 127 -12.57 15.39 -0.57
CA ASP A 127 -12.57 16.45 -1.57
C ASP A 127 -11.22 16.64 -2.28
N ILE A 128 -10.43 15.55 -2.38
CA ILE A 128 -9.12 15.56 -3.04
C ILE A 128 -9.29 15.06 -4.49
N PRO A 129 -8.97 15.89 -5.52
CA PRO A 129 -8.98 15.45 -6.90
C PRO A 129 -7.91 14.39 -7.15
N VAL A 130 -8.32 13.25 -7.68
CA VAL A 130 -7.42 12.13 -7.99
C VAL A 130 -7.63 11.63 -9.42
N ARG A 131 -6.57 11.03 -9.96
CA ARG A 131 -6.62 10.23 -11.18
C ARG A 131 -5.99 8.86 -10.95
N GLN A 132 -6.40 7.88 -11.72
CA GLN A 132 -5.72 6.60 -11.83
C GLN A 132 -4.72 6.67 -12.98
N LEU A 133 -3.50 6.22 -12.73
CA LEU A 133 -2.45 6.06 -13.72
C LEU A 133 -2.12 4.56 -13.84
N GLU A 134 -2.50 3.93 -14.95
CA GLU A 134 -2.14 2.54 -15.23
C GLU A 134 -0.66 2.46 -15.57
N CYS A 135 0.09 1.59 -14.89
CA CYS A 135 1.51 1.39 -15.16
C CYS A 135 1.71 0.66 -16.51
N CYS A 136 2.56 1.19 -17.35
CA CYS A 136 2.96 0.51 -18.57
C CYS A 136 3.90 -0.67 -18.27
N SER A 137 4.02 -1.60 -19.20
CA SER A 137 4.84 -2.81 -19.03
C SER A 137 6.32 -2.52 -18.75
N GLY A 138 6.84 -1.38 -19.21
CA GLY A 138 8.22 -0.96 -18.94
C GLY A 138 8.50 -0.49 -17.52
N ASP A 139 7.44 -0.11 -16.77
CA ASP A 139 7.53 0.38 -15.39
C ASP A 139 7.02 -0.65 -14.36
N LEU A 140 6.54 -1.80 -14.81
CA LEU A 140 6.13 -2.86 -13.89
C LEU A 140 7.34 -3.43 -13.16
N ALA A 141 7.28 -3.48 -11.83
CA ALA A 141 8.26 -4.20 -11.04
C ALA A 141 8.18 -5.71 -11.31
N ASP A 142 9.30 -6.42 -11.13
CA ASP A 142 9.52 -7.83 -11.54
C ASP A 142 8.41 -8.82 -11.14
N LEU A 143 7.75 -8.59 -10.01
CA LEU A 143 6.73 -9.51 -9.48
C LEU A 143 5.29 -9.12 -9.85
N LYS A 144 5.08 -7.99 -10.52
CA LYS A 144 3.75 -7.47 -10.80
C LYS A 144 3.27 -7.91 -12.19
N VAL A 145 2.02 -8.39 -12.26
CA VAL A 145 1.35 -8.65 -13.54
C VAL A 145 0.49 -7.48 -13.99
N LYS A 146 0.04 -6.66 -13.04
CA LYS A 146 -0.70 -5.43 -13.28
C LYS A 146 -0.54 -4.48 -12.11
N SER A 147 -0.40 -3.18 -12.39
CA SER A 147 -0.31 -2.14 -11.37
C SER A 147 -0.91 -0.83 -11.85
N CYS A 148 -1.46 -0.07 -10.93
CA CYS A 148 -1.79 1.33 -11.16
C CYS A 148 -1.46 2.16 -9.93
N ASP A 149 -1.17 3.44 -10.18
CA ASP A 149 -1.04 4.42 -9.13
C ASP A 149 -2.29 5.28 -9.07
N ILE A 150 -2.63 5.73 -7.87
CA ILE A 150 -3.59 6.79 -7.64
C ILE A 150 -2.78 8.04 -7.34
N GLU A 151 -2.97 9.05 -8.16
CA GLU A 151 -2.28 10.33 -8.05
C GLU A 151 -3.24 11.41 -7.63
N ALA A 152 -2.85 12.24 -6.66
CA ALA A 152 -3.59 13.42 -6.23
C ALA A 152 -3.07 14.68 -6.91
N TRP A 153 -3.96 15.61 -7.16
CA TRP A 153 -3.61 16.94 -7.69
C TRP A 153 -2.90 17.78 -6.62
N SER A 154 -1.79 18.39 -6.99
CA SER A 154 -1.08 19.40 -6.20
C SER A 154 -1.33 20.80 -6.79
N PRO A 155 -2.16 21.63 -6.17
CA PRO A 155 -2.35 23.02 -6.60
C PRO A 155 -1.05 23.83 -6.59
N ARG A 156 -0.17 23.57 -5.63
CA ARG A 156 1.13 24.23 -5.51
C ARG A 156 2.08 23.89 -6.66
N GLN A 157 2.11 22.60 -7.05
CA GLN A 157 3.03 22.13 -8.10
C GLN A 157 2.40 22.16 -9.49
N GLN A 158 1.09 22.38 -9.61
CA GLN A 158 0.31 22.30 -10.86
C GLN A 158 0.52 20.94 -11.58
N LYS A 159 0.65 19.87 -10.81
CA LYS A 159 0.80 18.51 -11.32
C LYS A 159 0.18 17.47 -10.38
N TYR A 160 -0.05 16.29 -10.90
CA TYR A 160 -0.41 15.13 -10.09
C TYR A 160 0.83 14.49 -9.49
N PHE A 161 0.70 13.89 -8.30
CA PHE A 161 1.74 13.10 -7.64
C PHE A 161 1.16 11.85 -7.02
N GLU A 162 1.93 10.79 -6.98
CA GLU A 162 1.52 9.47 -6.45
C GLU A 162 1.22 9.55 -4.95
N VAL A 163 0.04 9.05 -4.57
CA VAL A 163 -0.41 8.94 -3.18
C VAL A 163 -0.71 7.49 -2.75
N CYS A 164 -1.07 6.63 -3.70
CA CYS A 164 -1.30 5.19 -3.49
C CYS A 164 -0.82 4.40 -4.69
N SER A 165 -0.51 3.12 -4.47
CA SER A 165 -0.24 2.16 -5.54
C SER A 165 -1.03 0.88 -5.28
N CYS A 166 -1.67 0.35 -6.31
CA CYS A 166 -2.40 -0.92 -6.30
C CYS A 166 -1.73 -1.91 -7.24
N SER A 167 -1.51 -3.14 -6.78
CA SER A 167 -0.80 -4.15 -7.55
C SER A 167 -1.47 -5.52 -7.47
N ASN A 168 -1.55 -6.18 -8.62
CA ASN A 168 -1.80 -7.61 -8.74
C ASN A 168 -0.47 -8.29 -9.05
N LEU A 169 -0.04 -9.21 -8.18
CA LEU A 169 1.21 -9.94 -8.32
C LEU A 169 1.02 -11.34 -8.93
N GLY A 170 -0.23 -11.67 -9.30
CA GLY A 170 -0.52 -13.02 -9.79
C GLY A 170 -0.04 -14.08 -8.78
N ASP A 171 0.62 -15.10 -9.27
CA ASP A 171 1.17 -16.20 -8.47
C ASP A 171 2.63 -15.98 -8.02
N ALA A 172 3.24 -14.83 -8.33
CA ALA A 172 4.68 -14.63 -8.12
C ALA A 172 5.12 -14.80 -6.67
N GLN A 173 4.43 -14.18 -5.71
CA GLN A 173 4.73 -14.35 -4.29
C GLN A 173 4.31 -15.74 -3.79
N ALA A 174 3.16 -16.24 -4.24
CA ALA A 174 2.68 -17.57 -3.85
C ALA A 174 3.63 -18.69 -4.29
N ARG A 175 4.25 -18.55 -5.46
CA ARG A 175 5.26 -19.47 -5.99
C ARG A 175 6.51 -19.48 -5.12
N ARG A 176 7.01 -18.33 -4.71
CA ARG A 176 8.21 -18.19 -3.88
C ARG A 176 8.00 -18.61 -2.43
N LEU A 177 6.81 -18.32 -1.88
CA LEU A 177 6.43 -18.63 -0.50
C LEU A 177 5.63 -19.93 -0.35
N HIS A 178 5.45 -20.69 -1.44
CA HIS A 178 4.71 -21.95 -1.48
C HIS A 178 3.26 -21.84 -0.96
N ILE A 179 2.58 -20.74 -1.25
CA ILE A 179 1.18 -20.50 -0.87
C ILE A 179 0.27 -21.21 -1.88
N ARG A 180 -0.41 -22.26 -1.45
CA ARG A 180 -1.23 -23.11 -2.32
C ARG A 180 -2.68 -23.12 -1.89
N ILE A 181 -3.54 -23.45 -2.83
CA ILE A 181 -4.97 -23.66 -2.62
C ILE A 181 -5.27 -25.11 -2.95
N LYS A 182 -5.97 -25.81 -2.05
CA LYS A 182 -6.49 -27.15 -2.30
C LYS A 182 -7.83 -27.05 -3.03
N GLY A 183 -7.83 -27.42 -4.30
CA GLY A 183 -9.02 -27.46 -5.13
C GLY A 183 -9.98 -28.57 -4.75
N LYS A 184 -11.24 -28.44 -5.18
CA LYS A 184 -12.30 -29.45 -4.96
C LYS A 184 -11.99 -30.78 -5.64
N ASP A 185 -11.16 -30.77 -6.69
CA ASP A 185 -10.65 -31.96 -7.38
C ASP A 185 -9.49 -32.65 -6.61
N GLY A 186 -9.10 -32.12 -5.46
CA GLY A 186 -8.02 -32.61 -4.61
C GLY A 186 -6.62 -32.17 -5.04
N LYS A 187 -6.47 -31.44 -6.15
CA LYS A 187 -5.18 -30.93 -6.62
C LYS A 187 -4.88 -29.58 -5.98
N ASN A 188 -3.59 -29.33 -5.78
CA ASN A 188 -3.12 -28.04 -5.30
C ASN A 188 -2.74 -27.13 -6.47
N TYR A 189 -3.10 -25.85 -6.37
CA TYR A 189 -2.69 -24.81 -7.30
C TYR A 189 -2.23 -23.56 -6.52
N LEU A 190 -1.55 -22.62 -7.19
CA LEU A 190 -1.01 -21.43 -6.54
C LEU A 190 -2.10 -20.38 -6.31
N ALA A 191 -2.04 -19.69 -5.17
CA ALA A 191 -2.87 -18.53 -4.91
C ALA A 191 -2.39 -17.31 -5.72
N HIS A 192 -3.27 -16.34 -5.92
CA HIS A 192 -2.89 -14.99 -6.34
C HIS A 192 -2.87 -14.05 -5.14
N THR A 193 -1.95 -13.07 -5.18
CA THR A 193 -1.81 -12.05 -4.13
C THR A 193 -1.94 -10.66 -4.72
N LEU A 194 -2.56 -9.77 -3.96
CA LEU A 194 -2.74 -8.37 -4.32
C LEU A 194 -2.47 -7.48 -3.12
N ASN A 195 -1.97 -6.29 -3.39
CA ASN A 195 -1.87 -5.23 -2.39
C ASN A 195 -2.39 -3.91 -2.93
N ASN A 196 -2.76 -3.04 -2.03
CA ASN A 196 -3.10 -1.67 -2.33
C ASN A 196 -2.84 -0.77 -1.11
N THR A 197 -2.14 0.31 -1.33
CA THR A 197 -2.04 1.37 -0.34
C THR A 197 -3.41 2.01 -0.18
N CYS A 198 -4.03 1.82 0.98
CA CYS A 198 -5.25 2.54 1.33
C CYS A 198 -4.92 4.03 1.53
N VAL A 199 -3.95 4.28 2.41
CA VAL A 199 -3.43 5.62 2.68
C VAL A 199 -2.00 5.57 3.20
N ALA A 200 -1.14 6.45 2.68
CA ALA A 200 0.13 6.82 3.25
C ALA A 200 -0.02 8.24 3.85
N PRO A 201 -0.17 8.38 5.18
CA PRO A 201 -0.48 9.66 5.82
C PRO A 201 0.39 10.83 5.39
N PRO A 202 1.72 10.71 5.21
CA PRO A 202 2.52 11.85 4.77
C PRO A 202 2.09 12.42 3.42
N ARG A 203 1.83 11.56 2.43
CA ARG A 203 1.38 11.99 1.09
C ARG A 203 -0.07 12.45 1.09
N MET A 204 -0.94 11.75 1.83
CA MET A 204 -2.33 12.17 2.03
C MET A 204 -2.39 13.56 2.66
N LEU A 205 -1.55 13.82 3.69
CA LEU A 205 -1.51 15.11 4.38
C LEU A 205 -1.11 16.25 3.44
N ILE A 206 -0.11 16.03 2.56
CA ILE A 206 0.25 17.01 1.54
C ILE A 206 -0.95 17.32 0.64
N ALA A 207 -1.60 16.28 0.09
CA ALA A 207 -2.75 16.44 -0.80
C ALA A 207 -3.91 17.16 -0.09
N LEU A 208 -4.22 16.79 1.15
CA LEU A 208 -5.29 17.37 1.94
C LEU A 208 -5.02 18.85 2.23
N LEU A 209 -3.83 19.19 2.73
CA LEU A 209 -3.48 20.56 3.07
C LEU A 209 -3.46 21.45 1.83
N GLU A 210 -2.82 21.01 0.73
CA GLU A 210 -2.71 21.83 -0.48
C GLU A 210 -4.06 22.09 -1.17
N ASN A 211 -4.97 21.11 -1.16
CA ASN A 211 -6.29 21.26 -1.81
C ASN A 211 -7.31 22.03 -0.95
N ASN A 212 -7.09 22.12 0.36
CA ASN A 212 -8.03 22.78 1.28
C ASN A 212 -7.50 24.10 1.87
N LEU A 213 -6.30 24.54 1.46
CA LEU A 213 -5.69 25.79 1.90
C LEU A 213 -6.48 26.99 1.37
N GLN A 214 -6.79 27.93 2.26
CA GLN A 214 -7.50 29.17 1.95
C GLN A 214 -6.52 30.37 1.81
N PRO A 215 -6.95 31.45 1.17
CA PRO A 215 -6.11 32.66 0.98
C PRO A 215 -5.60 33.30 2.28
N ASP A 216 -6.31 33.13 3.39
CA ASP A 216 -5.94 33.62 4.72
C ASP A 216 -4.98 32.66 5.48
N GLY A 217 -4.56 31.57 4.84
CA GLY A 217 -3.69 30.56 5.43
C GLY A 217 -4.41 29.51 6.28
N SER A 218 -5.72 29.60 6.43
CA SER A 218 -6.50 28.56 7.09
C SER A 218 -6.68 27.34 6.19
N VAL A 219 -7.03 26.19 6.78
CA VAL A 219 -7.29 24.94 6.05
C VAL A 219 -8.69 24.45 6.41
N VAL A 220 -9.55 24.32 5.42
CA VAL A 220 -10.89 23.73 5.59
C VAL A 220 -10.76 22.24 5.82
N ILE A 221 -11.45 21.70 6.83
CA ILE A 221 -11.49 20.28 7.11
C ILE A 221 -12.64 19.65 6.31
N PRO A 222 -12.35 18.66 5.44
CA PRO A 222 -13.39 17.91 4.73
C PRO A 222 -14.42 17.32 5.70
N GLU A 223 -15.70 17.38 5.31
CA GLU A 223 -16.81 16.95 6.18
C GLU A 223 -16.61 15.55 6.73
N ALA A 224 -16.09 14.62 5.92
CA ALA A 224 -15.82 13.23 6.31
C ALA A 224 -14.82 13.09 7.48
N LEU A 225 -13.97 14.10 7.74
CA LEU A 225 -12.99 14.10 8.83
C LEU A 225 -13.47 14.83 10.08
N ARG A 226 -14.47 15.72 9.99
CA ARG A 226 -14.87 16.60 11.09
C ARG A 226 -15.26 15.84 12.37
N ALA A 227 -15.99 14.72 12.22
CA ALA A 227 -16.37 13.88 13.35
C ALA A 227 -15.16 13.28 14.10
N TYR A 228 -14.07 12.98 13.40
CA TYR A 228 -12.82 12.47 13.96
C TYR A 228 -11.93 13.57 14.56
N MET A 229 -12.22 14.81 14.25
CA MET A 229 -11.49 16.01 14.72
C MET A 229 -12.29 16.84 15.74
N GLY A 230 -13.22 16.20 16.48
CA GLY A 230 -14.01 16.85 17.49
C GLY A 230 -14.95 17.94 16.95
N GLY A 231 -15.39 17.83 15.70
CA GLY A 231 -16.26 18.78 15.05
C GLY A 231 -15.51 20.00 14.46
N THR A 232 -14.19 20.02 14.48
CA THR A 232 -13.40 21.13 13.92
C THR A 232 -13.64 21.22 12.41
N GLU A 233 -14.03 22.39 11.94
CA GLU A 233 -14.31 22.67 10.53
C GLU A 233 -13.15 23.34 9.81
N VAL A 234 -12.35 24.12 10.53
CA VAL A 234 -11.25 24.92 9.97
C VAL A 234 -10.06 24.90 10.93
N LEU A 235 -8.87 24.67 10.40
CA LEU A 235 -7.60 24.88 11.11
C LEU A 235 -7.13 26.30 10.81
N VAL A 236 -6.91 27.11 11.84
CA VAL A 236 -6.38 28.47 11.69
C VAL A 236 -4.89 28.52 12.00
N PRO A 237 -4.08 29.35 11.31
CA PRO A 237 -2.67 29.54 11.63
C PRO A 237 -2.51 29.99 13.09
N LYS A 238 -1.52 29.43 13.78
CA LYS A 238 -1.08 30.00 15.08
C LYS A 238 -0.11 31.12 14.79
N HIS A 239 -0.42 32.30 15.30
CA HIS A 239 0.47 33.45 15.24
C HIS A 239 1.62 33.31 16.23
#